data_3dd59a85d54886fce99b9a6d53e78d65
#
_entry.id   3dd59a85d54886fce99b9a6d53e78d65
#
_cell.length_a   1.000
_cell.length_b   1.000
_cell.length_c   1.000
_cell.angle_alpha   90.00
_cell.angle_beta   90.00
_cell.angle_gamma   90.00
#
_symmetry.space_group_name_H-M   'P 1'
#
loop_
_entity.id
_entity.type
_entity.pdbx_description
1 polymer ?
#
loop_
_entity_poly.entity_id
_entity_poly.type
_entity_poly.pdbx_seq_one_letter_code
_entity_poly.pdbx_strand_id
1 'polypeptide(L)'
;KLDQMAPINGIKHDAHQALGDCIATLEIGKIILNKAPNVWRASLMTTDKTKALDLIKDELYFCTDEFYYGKSVAFCETFVCEHPIYKWAKCFDLKHDPDIYLKMNIQDLKVSMGKKPKFIRTIRHNKHPVIMNPSYAMNLDEYKILGTEKLRERANKIKNNKDFSEKVSIVLREEVEEKEQTKSQEDIPVEESIYKKFTPTEDNKLMNNFHEIEWEKKFGTLDKFQDERLKYFGHKLLYREKPELLPKELYNEIHKDVALKLLSKNSEKWNTIPK
;
A
#
# COMPACT_ATOMS: atom_id res chain seq x y z
N LYS A 1 3.70 8.52 17.50
CA LYS A 1 2.52 7.68 17.80
C LYS A 1 1.64 8.42 18.79
N LEU A 2 0.34 8.07 18.88
CA LEU A 2 -0.63 8.74 19.73
C LEU A 2 -0.26 8.61 21.22
N ASP A 3 0.18 7.44 21.62
CA ASP A 3 0.70 7.11 22.96
C ASP A 3 1.89 7.97 23.42
N GLN A 4 2.65 8.50 22.47
CA GLN A 4 3.76 9.42 22.74
C GLN A 4 3.34 10.88 22.68
N MET A 5 2.48 11.22 21.71
CA MET A 5 2.08 12.61 21.48
C MET A 5 1.10 13.13 22.53
N ALA A 6 0.18 12.31 23.01
CA ALA A 6 -0.83 12.72 23.96
C ALA A 6 -0.21 13.20 25.29
N PRO A 7 0.67 12.45 25.96
CA PRO A 7 1.29 12.89 27.21
C PRO A 7 2.15 14.15 27.07
N ILE A 8 2.91 14.27 25.97
CA ILE A 8 3.75 15.48 25.68
C ILE A 8 2.91 16.74 25.59
N ASN A 9 1.65 16.61 25.15
CA ASN A 9 0.71 17.71 25.04
C ASN A 9 -0.25 17.83 26.24
N GLY A 10 0.01 17.11 27.34
CA GLY A 10 -0.82 17.15 28.55
C GLY A 10 -2.18 16.48 28.40
N ILE A 11 -2.36 15.61 27.40
CA ILE A 11 -3.59 14.87 27.15
C ILE A 11 -3.54 13.54 27.88
N LYS A 12 -4.53 13.30 28.76
CA LYS A 12 -4.69 12.02 29.43
C LYS A 12 -5.12 10.99 28.37
N HIS A 13 -4.33 9.94 28.22
CA HIS A 13 -4.55 8.90 27.21
C HIS A 13 -4.45 7.51 27.82
N ASP A 14 -5.53 6.76 27.70
CA ASP A 14 -5.58 5.34 28.10
C ASP A 14 -5.39 4.50 26.82
N ALA A 15 -4.15 4.16 26.55
CA ALA A 15 -3.74 3.53 25.30
C ALA A 15 -4.44 2.18 25.11
N HIS A 16 -4.83 1.89 23.87
CA HIS A 16 -5.54 0.67 23.46
C HIS A 16 -6.98 0.55 23.94
N GLN A 17 -7.57 1.62 24.50
CA GLN A 17 -9.00 1.73 24.70
C GLN A 17 -9.61 2.60 23.60
N ALA A 18 -10.57 2.07 22.85
CA ALA A 18 -11.14 2.73 21.67
C ALA A 18 -11.64 4.16 21.96
N LEU A 19 -12.34 4.36 23.09
CA LEU A 19 -12.81 5.67 23.49
C LEU A 19 -11.65 6.60 23.88
N GLY A 20 -10.65 6.10 24.60
CA GLY A 20 -9.45 6.83 24.99
C GLY A 20 -8.68 7.32 23.77
N ASP A 21 -8.49 6.43 22.79
CA ASP A 21 -7.82 6.75 21.52
C ASP A 21 -8.58 7.80 20.70
N CYS A 22 -9.92 7.73 20.66
CA CYS A 22 -10.78 8.73 19.99
C CYS A 22 -10.65 10.11 20.66
N ILE A 23 -10.73 10.17 21.97
CA ILE A 23 -10.62 11.43 22.74
C ILE A 23 -9.24 12.05 22.53
N ALA A 24 -8.17 11.26 22.69
CA ALA A 24 -6.81 11.77 22.50
C ALA A 24 -6.57 12.25 21.06
N THR A 25 -7.09 11.55 20.06
CA THR A 25 -7.03 11.98 18.65
C THR A 25 -7.76 13.31 18.44
N LEU A 26 -8.94 13.48 19.01
CA LEU A 26 -9.72 14.74 18.93
C LEU A 26 -8.94 15.91 19.55
N GLU A 27 -8.37 15.72 20.74
CA GLU A 27 -7.61 16.78 21.43
C GLU A 27 -6.33 17.15 20.65
N ILE A 28 -5.61 16.19 20.09
CA ILE A 28 -4.48 16.46 19.17
C ILE A 28 -4.96 17.23 17.94
N GLY A 29 -6.11 16.84 17.35
CA GLY A 29 -6.71 17.56 16.22
C GLY A 29 -7.01 19.02 16.55
N LYS A 30 -7.55 19.32 17.74
CA LYS A 30 -7.77 20.69 18.20
C LYS A 30 -6.47 21.48 18.36
N ILE A 31 -5.41 20.84 18.84
CA ILE A 31 -4.08 21.49 18.95
C ILE A 31 -3.55 21.85 17.55
N ILE A 32 -3.64 20.94 16.57
CA ILE A 32 -3.21 21.19 15.19
C ILE A 32 -4.04 22.34 14.58
N LEU A 33 -5.37 22.31 14.74
CA LEU A 33 -6.25 23.37 14.25
C LEU A 33 -5.84 24.76 14.79
N ASN A 34 -5.51 24.84 16.08
CA ASN A 34 -5.19 26.09 16.74
C ASN A 34 -3.75 26.56 16.46
N LYS A 35 -2.75 25.66 16.46
CA LYS A 35 -1.34 26.00 16.32
C LYS A 35 -0.84 26.00 14.88
N ALA A 36 -1.47 25.22 14.00
CA ALA A 36 -1.09 25.06 12.60
C ALA A 36 -2.30 25.04 11.66
N PRO A 37 -3.13 26.11 11.62
CA PRO A 37 -4.38 26.14 10.86
C PRO A 37 -4.20 25.91 9.36
N ASN A 38 -3.03 26.28 8.80
CA ASN A 38 -2.73 26.03 7.38
C ASN A 38 -2.54 24.54 7.09
N VAL A 39 -1.86 23.81 8.00
CA VAL A 39 -1.69 22.36 7.89
C VAL A 39 -3.04 21.65 8.02
N TRP A 40 -3.86 22.10 8.98
CA TRP A 40 -5.22 21.58 9.15
C TRP A 40 -6.06 21.74 7.88
N ARG A 41 -6.07 22.96 7.29
CA ARG A 41 -6.79 23.22 6.03
C ARG A 41 -6.27 22.38 4.86
N ALA A 42 -4.96 22.28 4.71
CA ALA A 42 -4.34 21.43 3.68
C ALA A 42 -4.77 19.97 3.84
N SER A 43 -4.78 19.44 5.07
CA SER A 43 -5.25 18.08 5.36
C SER A 43 -6.73 17.88 4.99
N LEU A 44 -7.59 18.86 5.23
CA LEU A 44 -9.02 18.78 4.87
C LEU A 44 -9.24 18.73 3.34
N MET A 45 -8.38 19.34 2.54
CA MET A 45 -8.48 19.32 1.08
C MET A 45 -8.25 17.92 0.48
N THR A 46 -7.56 17.04 1.20
CA THR A 46 -7.22 15.68 0.74
C THR A 46 -8.03 14.58 1.42
N THR A 47 -9.11 14.92 2.14
CA THR A 47 -10.03 13.95 2.78
C THR A 47 -10.79 13.11 1.77
N ASP A 48 -11.10 13.67 0.60
CA ASP A 48 -11.70 12.97 -0.53
C ASP A 48 -10.62 12.60 -1.55
N LYS A 49 -10.56 11.32 -1.93
CA LYS A 49 -9.54 10.80 -2.85
C LYS A 49 -9.62 11.40 -4.25
N THR A 50 -10.83 11.75 -4.73
CA THR A 50 -11.03 12.34 -6.05
C THR A 50 -10.55 13.78 -6.04
N LYS A 51 -10.96 14.57 -5.04
CA LYS A 51 -10.49 15.95 -4.87
C LYS A 51 -8.98 16.03 -4.69
N ALA A 52 -8.38 15.07 -3.96
CA ALA A 52 -6.93 15.00 -3.82
C ALA A 52 -6.24 14.75 -5.16
N LEU A 53 -6.79 13.86 -5.99
CA LEU A 53 -6.26 13.58 -7.32
C LEU A 53 -6.43 14.78 -8.27
N ASP A 54 -7.59 15.44 -8.24
CA ASP A 54 -7.85 16.64 -9.04
C ASP A 54 -6.88 17.76 -8.67
N LEU A 55 -6.68 18.01 -7.37
CA LEU A 55 -5.70 18.99 -6.89
C LEU A 55 -4.30 18.70 -7.44
N ILE A 56 -3.86 17.43 -7.41
CA ILE A 56 -2.55 17.00 -7.94
C ILE A 56 -2.46 17.25 -9.45
N LYS A 57 -3.54 17.03 -10.19
CA LYS A 57 -3.58 17.21 -11.65
C LYS A 57 -3.69 18.67 -12.09
N ASP A 58 -4.46 19.46 -11.36
CA ASP A 58 -4.79 20.84 -11.77
C ASP A 58 -3.63 21.81 -11.43
N GLU A 59 -2.97 21.63 -10.30
CA GLU A 59 -1.84 22.47 -9.92
C GLU A 59 -0.66 22.28 -10.87
N LEU A 60 -0.01 23.38 -11.26
CA LEU A 60 1.20 23.33 -12.09
C LEU A 60 2.30 22.54 -11.38
N TYR A 61 2.50 22.83 -10.11
CA TYR A 61 3.33 22.07 -9.18
C TYR A 61 2.87 22.36 -7.74
N PHE A 62 3.21 21.50 -6.83
CA PHE A 62 2.83 21.57 -5.42
C PHE A 62 3.93 20.98 -4.56
N CYS A 63 3.81 21.16 -3.24
CA CYS A 63 4.71 20.49 -2.31
C CYS A 63 3.97 19.37 -1.57
N THR A 64 4.68 18.27 -1.31
CA THR A 64 4.20 17.16 -0.46
C THR A 64 5.12 17.01 0.73
N ASP A 65 4.57 16.50 1.82
CA ASP A 65 5.33 16.11 3.00
C ASP A 65 5.15 14.61 3.25
N GLU A 66 6.25 13.90 3.30
CA GLU A 66 6.29 12.47 3.54
C GLU A 66 7.14 12.14 4.77
N PHE A 67 6.71 11.15 5.52
CA PHE A 67 7.39 10.75 6.73
C PHE A 67 8.26 9.51 6.48
N TYR A 68 9.59 9.69 6.60
CA TYR A 68 10.57 8.63 6.40
C TYR A 68 11.45 8.45 7.64
N TYR A 69 11.50 7.24 8.18
CA TYR A 69 12.42 6.87 9.27
C TYR A 69 12.44 7.87 10.43
N GLY A 70 11.27 8.34 10.83
CA GLY A 70 11.14 9.29 11.94
C GLY A 70 11.38 10.76 11.57
N LYS A 71 11.58 11.08 10.29
CA LYS A 71 11.79 12.44 9.79
C LYS A 71 10.73 12.81 8.75
N SER A 72 10.27 14.04 8.79
CA SER A 72 9.47 14.65 7.74
C SER A 72 10.40 15.10 6.62
N VAL A 73 10.06 14.74 5.38
CA VAL A 73 10.80 15.14 4.17
C VAL A 73 9.80 15.68 3.17
N ALA A 74 10.00 16.95 2.79
CA ALA A 74 9.12 17.58 1.82
C ALA A 74 9.74 17.57 0.41
N PHE A 75 8.85 17.48 -0.59
CA PHE A 75 9.21 17.44 -2.00
C PHE A 75 8.38 18.47 -2.77
N CYS A 76 8.97 19.06 -3.82
CA CYS A 76 8.27 19.91 -4.76
C CYS A 76 8.09 19.13 -6.07
N GLU A 77 6.85 18.89 -6.47
CA GLU A 77 6.51 17.91 -7.49
C GLU A 77 5.51 18.46 -8.52
N THR A 78 5.54 17.91 -9.73
CA THR A 78 4.51 18.13 -10.75
C THR A 78 3.97 16.79 -11.25
N PHE A 79 2.68 16.76 -11.58
CA PHE A 79 2.00 15.56 -12.08
C PHE A 79 2.55 15.11 -13.44
N VAL A 80 2.76 13.80 -13.59
CA VAL A 80 3.18 13.16 -14.86
C VAL A 80 2.06 12.34 -15.46
N CYS A 81 1.61 11.31 -14.73
CA CYS A 81 0.55 10.41 -15.16
C CYS A 81 -0.07 9.68 -13.96
N GLU A 82 -1.16 8.98 -14.19
CA GLU A 82 -1.64 7.97 -13.26
C GLU A 82 -0.93 6.63 -13.50
N HIS A 83 -0.68 5.90 -12.44
CA HIS A 83 -0.22 4.52 -12.56
C HIS A 83 -1.28 3.69 -13.32
N PRO A 84 -0.94 2.98 -14.41
CA PRO A 84 -1.93 2.35 -15.30
C PRO A 84 -2.85 1.37 -14.57
N ILE A 85 -2.36 0.67 -13.55
CA ILE A 85 -3.13 -0.34 -12.79
C ILE A 85 -3.65 0.22 -11.46
N TYR A 86 -2.78 0.74 -10.61
CA TYR A 86 -3.15 1.18 -9.26
C TYR A 86 -3.81 2.57 -9.20
N LYS A 87 -3.83 3.31 -10.31
CA LYS A 87 -4.39 4.67 -10.43
C LYS A 87 -3.77 5.71 -9.47
N TRP A 88 -2.65 5.41 -8.83
CA TRP A 88 -1.92 6.37 -8.01
C TRP A 88 -1.28 7.44 -8.88
N ALA A 89 -1.20 8.67 -8.37
CA ALA A 89 -0.52 9.75 -9.07
C ALA A 89 0.99 9.49 -9.10
N LYS A 90 1.58 9.64 -10.28
CA LYS A 90 3.02 9.65 -10.50
C LYS A 90 3.45 11.07 -10.78
N CYS A 91 4.39 11.56 -9.99
CA CYS A 91 4.84 12.95 -10.01
C CYS A 91 6.35 13.01 -10.20
N PHE A 92 6.81 14.08 -10.87
CA PHE A 92 8.23 14.35 -11.09
C PHE A 92 8.74 15.30 -10.01
N ASP A 93 9.83 14.93 -9.35
CA ASP A 93 10.51 15.75 -8.35
C ASP A 93 11.32 16.85 -9.03
N LEU A 94 10.91 18.10 -8.85
CA LEU A 94 11.44 19.27 -9.57
C LEU A 94 12.88 19.66 -9.20
N LYS A 95 13.50 19.02 -8.20
CA LYS A 95 14.94 19.19 -7.98
C LYS A 95 15.77 18.61 -9.12
N HIS A 96 15.26 17.61 -9.82
CA HIS A 96 15.91 17.01 -10.97
C HIS A 96 15.71 17.86 -12.22
N ASP A 97 16.69 17.86 -13.15
CA ASP A 97 16.58 18.56 -14.42
C ASP A 97 15.75 17.71 -15.40
N PRO A 98 14.58 18.20 -15.87
CA PRO A 98 13.74 17.46 -16.81
C PRO A 98 14.46 17.14 -18.13
N ASP A 99 15.32 18.02 -18.62
CA ASP A 99 15.96 17.89 -19.93
C ASP A 99 16.83 16.61 -20.04
N ILE A 100 17.26 16.07 -18.91
CA ILE A 100 17.98 14.80 -18.84
C ILE A 100 17.06 13.64 -19.18
N TYR A 101 15.82 13.63 -18.66
CA TYR A 101 14.90 12.49 -18.72
C TYR A 101 13.98 12.54 -19.95
N LEU A 102 13.62 13.74 -20.40
CA LEU A 102 12.74 13.94 -21.54
C LEU A 102 13.31 13.37 -22.85
N LYS A 103 14.63 13.33 -23.00
CA LYS A 103 15.34 12.82 -24.18
C LYS A 103 15.58 11.31 -24.15
N MET A 104 15.33 10.64 -23.01
CA MET A 104 15.57 9.20 -22.86
C MET A 104 14.58 8.37 -23.69
N ASN A 105 15.08 7.28 -24.23
CA ASN A 105 14.21 6.21 -24.74
C ASN A 105 13.59 5.43 -23.56
N ILE A 106 12.66 4.53 -23.83
CA ILE A 106 11.92 3.78 -22.80
C ILE A 106 12.87 2.93 -21.94
N GLN A 107 13.86 2.27 -22.56
CA GLN A 107 14.79 1.41 -21.84
C GLN A 107 15.69 2.18 -20.87
N ASP A 108 16.26 3.29 -21.31
CA ASP A 108 17.09 4.16 -20.46
C ASP A 108 16.26 4.77 -19.34
N LEU A 109 15.01 5.15 -19.65
CA LEU A 109 14.08 5.70 -18.66
C LEU A 109 13.75 4.64 -17.59
N LYS A 110 13.48 3.40 -17.97
CA LYS A 110 13.24 2.27 -17.07
C LYS A 110 14.40 2.05 -16.12
N VAL A 111 15.63 1.98 -16.65
CA VAL A 111 16.85 1.86 -15.85
C VAL A 111 17.00 3.04 -14.88
N SER A 112 16.73 4.27 -15.33
CA SER A 112 16.83 5.48 -14.52
C SER A 112 15.77 5.53 -13.42
N MET A 113 14.54 5.12 -13.70
CA MET A 113 13.46 5.03 -12.70
C MET A 113 13.77 3.99 -11.61
N GLY A 114 14.55 2.95 -11.94
CA GLY A 114 15.04 1.95 -10.98
C GLY A 114 16.06 2.50 -9.97
N LYS A 115 16.82 3.53 -10.33
CA LYS A 115 17.94 4.07 -9.53
C LYS A 115 17.47 5.04 -8.42
N LYS A 116 18.38 5.30 -7.46
CA LYS A 116 18.22 6.36 -6.47
C LYS A 116 19.21 7.51 -6.79
N PRO A 117 18.86 8.76 -6.50
CA PRO A 117 17.59 9.24 -5.94
C PRO A 117 16.44 9.13 -6.95
N LYS A 118 15.22 8.92 -6.46
CA LYS A 118 14.03 8.79 -7.31
C LYS A 118 13.58 10.15 -7.82
N PHE A 119 13.47 10.28 -9.15
CA PHE A 119 12.90 11.48 -9.79
C PHE A 119 11.40 11.32 -10.12
N ILE A 120 10.88 10.06 -10.23
CA ILE A 120 9.46 9.77 -10.27
C ILE A 120 9.02 9.24 -8.91
N ARG A 121 8.10 9.97 -8.30
CA ARG A 121 7.53 9.69 -7.00
C ARG A 121 6.10 9.19 -7.15
N THR A 122 5.57 8.58 -6.09
CA THR A 122 4.20 8.04 -6.08
C THR A 122 3.41 8.69 -4.97
N ILE A 123 2.35 9.41 -5.33
CA ILE A 123 1.39 9.93 -4.36
C ILE A 123 0.15 9.05 -4.36
N ARG A 124 -0.12 8.43 -3.23
CA ARG A 124 -1.32 7.62 -3.02
C ARG A 124 -2.44 8.53 -2.54
N HIS A 125 -3.18 9.12 -3.49
CA HIS A 125 -4.26 10.07 -3.20
C HIS A 125 -5.37 9.51 -2.29
N ASN A 126 -5.50 8.17 -2.20
CA ASN A 126 -6.40 7.47 -1.29
C ASN A 126 -5.81 7.22 0.13
N LYS A 127 -4.63 7.72 0.42
CA LYS A 127 -3.94 7.61 1.72
C LYS A 127 -3.77 8.96 2.42
N HIS A 128 -4.66 9.90 2.11
CA HIS A 128 -4.71 11.22 2.73
C HIS A 128 -3.34 11.94 2.68
N PRO A 129 -2.79 12.20 1.48
CA PRO A 129 -1.49 12.84 1.35
C PRO A 129 -1.54 14.28 1.88
N VAL A 130 -0.44 14.74 2.44
CA VAL A 130 -0.26 16.15 2.78
C VAL A 130 0.19 16.89 1.52
N ILE A 131 -0.67 17.75 0.98
CA ILE A 131 -0.38 18.58 -0.19
C ILE A 131 -0.39 20.04 0.24
N MET A 132 0.70 20.73 -0.04
CA MET A 132 0.94 22.10 0.38
C MET A 132 1.08 23.01 -0.84
N ASN A 133 0.83 24.31 -0.61
CA ASN A 133 0.95 25.34 -1.64
C ASN A 133 2.37 25.36 -2.25
N PRO A 134 2.52 25.63 -3.56
CA PRO A 134 3.80 25.76 -4.25
C PRO A 134 4.82 26.68 -3.56
N SER A 135 4.36 27.74 -2.89
CA SER A 135 5.24 28.67 -2.17
C SER A 135 6.04 28.02 -1.05
N TYR A 136 5.59 26.88 -0.53
CA TYR A 136 6.30 26.13 0.50
C TYR A 136 7.68 25.64 0.03
N ALA A 137 7.89 25.46 -1.29
CA ALA A 137 9.17 25.11 -1.87
C ALA A 137 10.30 26.07 -1.47
N MET A 138 9.98 27.34 -1.20
CA MET A 138 10.97 28.35 -0.80
C MET A 138 11.47 28.18 0.65
N ASN A 139 10.85 27.30 1.42
CA ASN A 139 11.32 26.89 2.75
C ASN A 139 12.25 25.66 2.70
N LEU A 140 12.44 25.07 1.51
CA LEU A 140 13.23 23.87 1.29
C LEU A 140 14.51 24.26 0.53
N ASP A 141 15.67 24.07 1.15
CA ASP A 141 16.95 24.56 0.61
C ASP A 141 17.23 24.12 -0.82
N GLU A 142 16.96 22.83 -1.15
CA GLU A 142 17.19 22.27 -2.49
C GLU A 142 16.35 22.97 -3.58
N TYR A 143 15.13 23.39 -3.28
CA TYR A 143 14.22 24.05 -4.21
C TYR A 143 14.36 25.58 -4.17
N LYS A 144 14.69 26.14 -3.00
CA LYS A 144 14.98 27.56 -2.83
C LYS A 144 16.15 28.02 -3.71
N ILE A 145 17.21 27.22 -3.82
CA ILE A 145 18.36 27.47 -4.69
C ILE A 145 17.93 27.57 -6.16
N LEU A 146 16.98 26.77 -6.59
CA LEU A 146 16.45 26.81 -7.96
C LEU A 146 15.58 28.03 -8.21
N GLY A 147 14.87 28.50 -7.21
CA GLY A 147 13.95 29.61 -7.29
C GLY A 147 12.64 29.28 -8.02
N THR A 148 11.63 30.12 -7.80
CA THR A 148 10.25 29.90 -8.29
C THR A 148 10.19 29.81 -9.83
N GLU A 149 10.93 30.64 -10.54
CA GLU A 149 10.91 30.66 -12.02
C GLU A 149 11.43 29.36 -12.62
N LYS A 150 12.54 28.83 -12.07
CA LYS A 150 13.10 27.56 -12.53
C LYS A 150 12.19 26.37 -12.22
N LEU A 151 11.54 26.38 -11.07
CA LEU A 151 10.55 25.36 -10.71
C LEU A 151 9.35 25.39 -11.65
N ARG A 152 8.86 26.58 -12.00
CA ARG A 152 7.76 26.75 -13.00
C ARG A 152 8.18 26.27 -14.40
N GLU A 153 9.38 26.63 -14.85
CA GLU A 153 9.93 26.17 -16.12
C GLU A 153 9.97 24.64 -16.19
N ARG A 154 10.55 24.00 -15.15
CA ARG A 154 10.66 22.54 -15.07
C ARG A 154 9.29 21.86 -15.04
N ALA A 155 8.37 22.38 -14.24
CA ALA A 155 7.01 21.86 -14.16
C ALA A 155 6.28 21.94 -15.49
N ASN A 156 6.38 23.07 -16.21
CA ASN A 156 5.80 23.22 -17.54
C ASN A 156 6.39 22.25 -18.57
N LYS A 157 7.70 22.03 -18.55
CA LYS A 157 8.36 21.06 -19.44
C LYS A 157 7.81 19.65 -19.26
N ILE A 158 7.60 19.23 -18.03
CA ILE A 158 7.05 17.90 -17.71
C ILE A 158 5.57 17.84 -18.06
N LYS A 159 4.77 18.80 -17.56
CA LYS A 159 3.31 18.76 -17.66
C LYS A 159 2.79 18.84 -19.10
N ASN A 160 3.54 19.54 -19.96
CA ASN A 160 3.21 19.69 -21.37
C ASN A 160 3.82 18.61 -22.28
N ASN A 161 4.59 17.67 -21.73
CA ASN A 161 5.26 16.62 -22.51
C ASN A 161 4.47 15.30 -22.45
N LYS A 162 3.55 15.10 -23.38
CA LYS A 162 2.73 13.87 -23.48
C LYS A 162 3.58 12.63 -23.76
N ASP A 163 4.61 12.72 -24.60
CA ASP A 163 5.51 11.61 -24.91
C ASP A 163 6.19 11.08 -23.63
N PHE A 164 6.67 11.98 -22.78
CA PHE A 164 7.26 11.58 -21.49
C PHE A 164 6.25 10.89 -20.57
N SER A 165 5.04 11.42 -20.47
CA SER A 165 3.96 10.81 -19.69
C SER A 165 3.62 9.40 -20.19
N GLU A 166 3.56 9.21 -21.51
CA GLU A 166 3.32 7.91 -22.13
C GLU A 166 4.47 6.92 -21.86
N LYS A 167 5.72 7.34 -22.03
CA LYS A 167 6.90 6.52 -21.72
C LYS A 167 6.93 6.06 -20.26
N VAL A 168 6.66 6.96 -19.32
CA VAL A 168 6.55 6.60 -17.90
C VAL A 168 5.44 5.59 -17.68
N SER A 169 4.28 5.78 -18.31
CA SER A 169 3.15 4.84 -18.20
C SER A 169 3.48 3.44 -18.74
N ILE A 170 4.22 3.37 -19.87
CA ILE A 170 4.68 2.09 -20.45
C ILE A 170 5.62 1.38 -19.47
N VAL A 171 6.65 2.08 -18.97
CA VAL A 171 7.60 1.51 -17.97
C VAL A 171 6.87 0.96 -16.75
N LEU A 172 5.89 1.70 -16.23
CA LEU A 172 5.12 1.26 -15.06
C LEU A 172 4.25 0.03 -15.34
N ARG A 173 3.75 -0.13 -16.55
CA ARG A 173 2.99 -1.31 -16.97
C ARG A 173 3.89 -2.53 -17.04
N GLU A 174 5.04 -2.39 -17.72
CA GLU A 174 6.03 -3.47 -17.81
C GLU A 174 6.51 -3.93 -16.43
N GLU A 175 6.77 -2.99 -15.49
CA GLU A 175 7.18 -3.33 -14.12
C GLU A 175 6.13 -4.21 -13.40
N VAL A 176 4.85 -4.01 -13.67
CA VAL A 176 3.79 -4.84 -13.05
C VAL A 176 3.73 -6.20 -13.71
N GLU A 177 3.78 -6.25 -15.06
CA GLU A 177 3.75 -7.50 -15.80
C GLU A 177 4.93 -8.41 -15.41
N GLU A 178 6.14 -7.86 -15.27
CA GLU A 178 7.31 -8.58 -14.79
C GLU A 178 7.12 -9.14 -13.36
N LYS A 179 6.55 -8.34 -12.45
CA LYS A 179 6.25 -8.78 -11.08
C LYS A 179 5.18 -9.86 -11.03
N GLU A 180 4.17 -9.79 -11.88
CA GLU A 180 3.13 -10.80 -11.96
C GLU A 180 3.68 -12.12 -12.52
N GLN A 181 4.53 -12.07 -13.56
CA GLN A 181 5.20 -13.24 -14.08
C GLN A 181 6.12 -13.90 -13.04
N THR A 182 6.87 -13.10 -12.30
CA THR A 182 7.74 -13.63 -11.23
C THR A 182 6.93 -14.26 -10.11
N LYS A 183 5.82 -13.64 -9.70
CA LYS A 183 4.93 -14.18 -8.67
C LYS A 183 4.19 -15.46 -9.09
N SER A 184 3.86 -15.59 -10.37
CA SER A 184 3.21 -16.81 -10.88
C SER A 184 4.13 -18.03 -10.87
N GLN A 185 5.45 -17.83 -10.75
CA GLN A 185 6.45 -18.90 -10.62
C GLN A 185 6.77 -19.27 -9.17
N GLU A 186 6.38 -18.47 -8.19
CA GLU A 186 6.48 -18.84 -6.78
C GLU A 186 5.31 -19.76 -6.42
N ASP A 187 5.62 -20.97 -5.93
CA ASP A 187 4.65 -21.85 -5.25
C ASP A 187 4.20 -21.18 -3.94
N ILE A 188 3.17 -20.31 -4.06
CA ILE A 188 2.62 -19.64 -2.90
C ILE A 188 1.81 -20.66 -2.10
N PRO A 189 2.14 -20.90 -0.82
CA PRO A 189 1.37 -21.77 0.04
C PRO A 189 -0.13 -21.43 -0.01
N VAL A 190 -0.98 -22.43 0.09
CA VAL A 190 -2.45 -22.24 0.03
C VAL A 190 -2.91 -21.25 1.09
N GLU A 191 -2.27 -21.25 2.26
CA GLU A 191 -2.52 -20.33 3.39
C GLU A 191 -2.33 -18.84 3.01
N GLU A 192 -1.43 -18.53 2.09
CA GLU A 192 -1.17 -17.18 1.59
C GLU A 192 -2.01 -16.83 0.35
N SER A 193 -2.74 -17.79 -0.21
CA SER A 193 -3.46 -17.64 -1.47
C SER A 193 -4.85 -16.98 -1.32
N ILE A 194 -5.28 -16.66 -0.11
CA ILE A 194 -6.62 -16.14 0.20
C ILE A 194 -6.99 -14.89 -0.61
N TYR A 195 -6.00 -14.06 -0.96
CA TYR A 195 -6.20 -12.83 -1.73
C TYR A 195 -5.93 -12.99 -3.24
N LYS A 196 -5.62 -14.19 -3.74
CA LYS A 196 -5.33 -14.41 -5.16
C LYS A 196 -6.56 -14.24 -6.05
N LYS A 197 -7.72 -14.64 -5.58
CA LYS A 197 -9.00 -14.53 -6.30
C LYS A 197 -10.16 -14.36 -5.34
N PHE A 198 -11.25 -13.78 -5.82
CA PHE A 198 -12.50 -13.70 -5.06
C PHE A 198 -13.13 -15.09 -4.94
N THR A 199 -13.74 -15.35 -3.78
CA THR A 199 -14.54 -16.55 -3.54
C THR A 199 -15.80 -16.51 -4.40
N PRO A 200 -16.18 -17.60 -5.09
CA PRO A 200 -17.44 -17.70 -5.81
C PRO A 200 -18.64 -17.40 -4.91
N THR A 201 -19.68 -16.78 -5.48
CA THR A 201 -20.88 -16.40 -4.70
C THR A 201 -21.57 -17.59 -4.07
N GLU A 202 -21.57 -18.74 -4.75
CA GLU A 202 -22.16 -20.00 -4.26
C GLU A 202 -21.38 -20.51 -3.05
N ASP A 203 -20.07 -20.45 -3.11
CA ASP A 203 -19.20 -20.86 -2.00
C ASP A 203 -19.37 -19.94 -0.78
N ASN A 204 -19.62 -18.64 -0.96
CA ASN A 204 -19.94 -17.74 0.15
C ASN A 204 -21.21 -18.17 0.92
N LYS A 205 -22.24 -18.60 0.20
CA LYS A 205 -23.46 -19.14 0.82
C LYS A 205 -23.18 -20.45 1.54
N LEU A 206 -22.38 -21.31 0.90
CA LEU A 206 -22.02 -22.61 1.45
C LEU A 206 -21.15 -22.49 2.70
N MET A 207 -20.26 -21.49 2.78
CA MET A 207 -19.47 -21.19 3.98
C MET A 207 -20.37 -20.88 5.19
N ASN A 208 -21.40 -20.05 5.02
CA ASN A 208 -22.34 -19.77 6.10
C ASN A 208 -23.01 -21.06 6.62
N ASN A 209 -23.52 -21.87 5.71
CA ASN A 209 -24.11 -23.16 6.06
C ASN A 209 -23.08 -24.11 6.73
N PHE A 210 -21.83 -24.12 6.24
CA PHE A 210 -20.75 -24.93 6.82
C PHE A 210 -20.46 -24.57 8.27
N HIS A 211 -20.58 -23.31 8.66
CA HIS A 211 -20.40 -22.89 10.04
C HIS A 211 -21.55 -23.34 10.95
N GLU A 212 -22.77 -23.39 10.45
CA GLU A 212 -23.99 -23.69 11.21
C GLU A 212 -24.25 -25.20 11.40
N ILE A 213 -23.81 -26.06 10.47
CA ILE A 213 -24.06 -27.50 10.55
C ILE A 213 -23.21 -28.20 11.60
N GLU A 214 -23.70 -29.36 12.08
CA GLU A 214 -22.99 -30.24 13.01
C GLU A 214 -21.63 -30.71 12.43
N TRP A 215 -20.69 -30.99 13.32
CA TRP A 215 -19.33 -31.37 12.94
C TRP A 215 -19.27 -32.60 12.04
N GLU A 216 -20.10 -33.61 12.30
CA GLU A 216 -20.17 -34.88 11.58
C GLU A 216 -20.57 -34.71 10.11
N LYS A 217 -21.27 -33.62 9.78
CA LYS A 217 -21.70 -33.28 8.42
C LYS A 217 -20.71 -32.42 7.66
N LYS A 218 -19.75 -31.78 8.36
CA LYS A 218 -18.82 -30.80 7.77
C LYS A 218 -17.91 -31.44 6.72
N PHE A 219 -17.37 -32.64 7.00
CA PHE A 219 -16.49 -33.32 6.06
C PHE A 219 -17.15 -33.54 4.70
N GLY A 220 -18.32 -34.14 4.67
CA GLY A 220 -19.09 -34.38 3.42
C GLY A 220 -19.61 -33.10 2.73
N THR A 221 -19.52 -31.93 3.41
CA THR A 221 -19.90 -30.67 2.81
C THR A 221 -18.73 -30.03 2.04
N LEU A 222 -17.51 -30.40 2.37
CA LEU A 222 -16.30 -29.79 1.74
C LEU A 222 -16.23 -30.05 0.24
N ASP A 223 -16.66 -31.21 -0.24
CA ASP A 223 -16.64 -31.54 -1.67
C ASP A 223 -17.57 -30.67 -2.52
N LYS A 224 -18.52 -29.97 -1.89
CA LYS A 224 -19.46 -29.07 -2.58
C LYS A 224 -18.83 -27.71 -2.90
N PHE A 225 -17.71 -27.31 -2.27
CA PHE A 225 -17.01 -26.09 -2.60
C PHE A 225 -16.38 -26.18 -3.98
N GLN A 226 -16.51 -25.11 -4.76
CA GLN A 226 -15.86 -24.97 -6.07
C GLN A 226 -14.40 -24.52 -5.91
N ASP A 227 -14.11 -23.75 -4.86
CA ASP A 227 -12.78 -23.25 -4.57
C ASP A 227 -11.98 -24.25 -3.74
N GLU A 228 -10.96 -24.85 -4.35
CA GLU A 228 -10.08 -25.83 -3.70
C GLU A 228 -9.41 -25.30 -2.43
N ARG A 229 -9.20 -23.98 -2.34
CA ARG A 229 -8.65 -23.34 -1.13
C ARG A 229 -9.59 -23.54 0.07
N LEU A 230 -10.91 -23.44 -0.16
CA LEU A 230 -11.90 -23.62 0.91
C LEU A 230 -11.96 -25.08 1.38
N LYS A 231 -11.82 -26.04 0.46
CA LYS A 231 -11.67 -27.46 0.81
C LYS A 231 -10.44 -27.66 1.69
N TYR A 232 -9.30 -27.14 1.27
CA TYR A 232 -8.07 -27.20 2.02
C TYR A 232 -8.21 -26.64 3.44
N PHE A 233 -8.77 -25.43 3.58
CA PHE A 233 -8.99 -24.81 4.89
C PHE A 233 -10.01 -25.58 5.74
N GLY A 234 -11.04 -26.12 5.13
CA GLY A 234 -12.02 -26.98 5.82
C GLY A 234 -11.39 -28.25 6.36
N HIS A 235 -10.52 -28.91 5.59
CA HIS A 235 -9.76 -30.07 6.07
C HIS A 235 -8.82 -29.70 7.22
N LYS A 236 -8.11 -28.57 7.14
CA LYS A 236 -7.24 -28.07 8.22
C LYS A 236 -8.05 -27.72 9.48
N LEU A 237 -9.25 -27.19 9.34
CA LEU A 237 -10.15 -26.90 10.45
C LEU A 237 -10.59 -28.20 11.15
N LEU A 238 -11.03 -29.21 10.39
CA LEU A 238 -11.37 -30.51 10.93
C LEU A 238 -10.18 -31.19 11.60
N TYR A 239 -9.02 -31.17 10.98
CA TYR A 239 -7.77 -31.69 11.58
C TYR A 239 -7.47 -31.08 12.94
N ARG A 240 -7.73 -29.78 13.12
CA ARG A 240 -7.49 -29.06 14.37
C ARG A 240 -8.54 -29.32 15.43
N GLU A 241 -9.82 -29.28 15.06
CA GLU A 241 -10.94 -29.26 16.01
C GLU A 241 -11.55 -30.65 16.24
N LYS A 242 -11.58 -31.49 15.21
CA LYS A 242 -12.26 -32.80 15.20
C LYS A 242 -11.50 -33.82 14.33
N PRO A 243 -10.25 -34.15 14.67
CA PRO A 243 -9.40 -35.01 13.86
C PRO A 243 -10.00 -36.42 13.65
N GLU A 244 -10.81 -36.88 14.59
CA GLU A 244 -11.49 -38.17 14.53
C GLU A 244 -12.53 -38.31 13.39
N LEU A 245 -12.96 -37.20 12.83
CA LEU A 245 -13.88 -37.14 11.69
C LEU A 245 -13.22 -37.23 10.32
N LEU A 246 -11.88 -37.16 10.28
CA LEU A 246 -11.13 -37.29 9.05
C LEU A 246 -10.83 -38.75 8.69
N PRO A 247 -10.84 -39.12 7.40
CA PRO A 247 -10.27 -40.35 6.94
C PRO A 247 -8.79 -40.48 7.37
N LYS A 248 -8.35 -41.65 7.77
CA LYS A 248 -7.04 -41.93 8.32
C LYS A 248 -5.91 -41.49 7.38
N GLU A 249 -6.07 -41.72 6.08
CA GLU A 249 -5.11 -41.34 5.05
C GLU A 249 -4.95 -39.81 5.00
N LEU A 250 -6.05 -39.08 4.94
CA LEU A 250 -6.05 -37.62 4.89
C LEU A 250 -5.50 -36.99 6.19
N TYR A 251 -5.86 -37.58 7.35
CA TYR A 251 -5.29 -37.16 8.63
C TYR A 251 -3.75 -37.29 8.61
N ASN A 252 -3.23 -38.43 8.16
CA ASN A 252 -1.79 -38.69 8.11
C ASN A 252 -1.07 -37.74 7.13
N GLU A 253 -1.68 -37.44 5.99
CA GLU A 253 -1.15 -36.49 4.99
C GLU A 253 -1.03 -35.08 5.61
N ILE A 254 -2.10 -34.59 6.23
CA ILE A 254 -2.11 -33.26 6.87
C ILE A 254 -1.11 -33.24 8.04
N HIS A 255 -1.08 -34.29 8.83
CA HIS A 255 -0.16 -34.39 9.97
C HIS A 255 1.31 -34.32 9.52
N LYS A 256 1.65 -35.05 8.43
CA LYS A 256 2.99 -35.02 7.83
C LYS A 256 3.34 -33.63 7.31
N ASP A 257 2.44 -32.94 6.60
CA ASP A 257 2.64 -31.58 6.12
C ASP A 257 2.91 -30.60 7.28
N VAL A 258 2.10 -30.66 8.34
CA VAL A 258 2.30 -29.84 9.54
C VAL A 258 3.63 -30.15 10.21
N ALA A 259 3.99 -31.44 10.35
CA ALA A 259 5.26 -31.83 10.97
C ALA A 259 6.46 -31.34 10.15
N LEU A 260 6.42 -31.46 8.83
CA LEU A 260 7.48 -30.95 7.94
C LEU A 260 7.66 -29.44 8.09
N LYS A 261 6.57 -28.68 8.14
CA LYS A 261 6.62 -27.23 8.35
C LYS A 261 7.19 -26.86 9.71
N LEU A 262 6.76 -27.53 10.79
CA LEU A 262 7.23 -27.25 12.16
C LEU A 262 8.69 -27.66 12.38
N LEU A 263 9.16 -28.73 11.73
CA LEU A 263 10.51 -29.26 11.89
C LEU A 263 11.51 -28.70 10.86
N SER A 264 11.09 -27.81 9.98
CA SER A 264 11.97 -27.19 9.00
C SER A 264 13.13 -26.46 9.70
N LYS A 265 14.35 -26.70 9.20
CA LYS A 265 15.58 -26.01 9.64
C LYS A 265 15.85 -24.75 8.82
N ASN A 266 15.11 -24.52 7.76
CA ASN A 266 15.26 -23.36 6.91
C ASN A 266 14.57 -22.15 7.53
N SER A 267 15.02 -20.95 7.17
CA SER A 267 14.31 -19.71 7.52
C SER A 267 13.02 -19.63 6.75
N GLU A 268 11.92 -20.04 7.38
CA GLU A 268 10.57 -20.06 6.80
C GLU A 268 9.75 -18.86 7.27
N LYS A 269 8.65 -18.59 6.57
CA LYS A 269 7.70 -17.54 6.94
C LYS A 269 6.91 -17.83 8.22
N TRP A 270 6.87 -19.10 8.63
CA TRP A 270 6.22 -19.57 9.86
C TRP A 270 7.23 -19.91 10.95
N ASN A 271 6.73 -20.02 12.17
CA ASN A 271 7.56 -20.43 13.30
C ASN A 271 7.89 -21.92 13.22
N THR A 272 9.18 -22.26 13.39
CA THR A 272 9.68 -23.63 13.45
C THR A 272 10.17 -23.98 14.86
N ILE A 273 10.15 -25.26 15.24
CA ILE A 273 10.62 -25.73 16.55
C ILE A 273 12.14 -25.63 16.66
N PRO A 274 12.93 -26.09 15.67
CA PRO A 274 14.37 -25.90 15.68
C PRO A 274 14.71 -24.43 15.38
N LYS A 275 15.08 -23.68 16.38
CA LYS A 275 15.66 -22.34 16.26
C LYS A 275 17.14 -22.40 16.57
#